data_9e9b1e8ea0029eb5931b6f28bfee58d9
#
_entry.id   9e9b1e8ea0029eb5931b6f28bfee58d9
#
_cell.length_a   1.000
_cell.length_b   1.000
_cell.length_c   1.000
_cell.angle_alpha   90.00
_cell.angle_beta   90.00
_cell.angle_gamma   90.00
#
_symmetry.space_group_name_H-M   'P 1'
#
loop_
_entity.id
_entity.type
_entity.pdbx_description
1 polymer ?
#
loop_
_entity_poly.entity_id
_entity_poly.type
_entity_poly.pdbx_seq_one_letter_code
_entity_poly.pdbx_strand_id
1 'polypeptide(L)'
;DWADLEGKKVGAQVGTEPVKMIQEAKGEVKQLDSNAQAFMELRAKTLDAFVVDQPVAMFYMKQGGSEDLKIVGTPKTDVGFVFAMKKENKELQAAVNKALKELKANGEYDKIFEKWFGKAEK
;
A
#
# COMPACT_ATOMS: atom_id res chain seq x y z
N ASP A 1 14.78 -4.23 -6.96
CA ASP A 1 13.68 -4.01 -7.89
C ASP A 1 12.84 -5.28 -8.03
N TRP A 2 11.77 -5.26 -8.85
CA TRP A 2 10.86 -6.41 -9.04
C TRP A 2 11.58 -7.69 -9.49
N ALA A 3 12.58 -7.56 -10.34
CA ALA A 3 13.40 -8.69 -10.77
C ALA A 3 14.16 -9.39 -9.62
N ASP A 4 14.43 -8.67 -8.55
CA ASP A 4 15.14 -9.21 -7.38
C ASP A 4 14.25 -10.12 -6.52
N LEU A 5 12.96 -10.20 -6.82
CA LEU A 5 12.00 -11.09 -6.15
C LEU A 5 12.08 -12.55 -6.64
N GLU A 6 12.73 -12.81 -7.77
CA GLU A 6 12.87 -14.18 -8.32
C GLU A 6 13.48 -15.11 -7.27
N GLY A 7 12.79 -16.21 -6.97
CA GLY A 7 13.19 -17.21 -5.99
C GLY A 7 13.17 -16.75 -4.52
N LYS A 8 12.65 -15.55 -4.22
CA LYS A 8 12.51 -15.03 -2.86
C LYS A 8 11.16 -15.39 -2.26
N LYS A 9 11.11 -15.58 -0.94
CA LYS A 9 9.85 -15.75 -0.20
C LYS A 9 9.20 -14.40 0.02
N VAL A 10 8.13 -14.16 -0.71
CA VAL A 10 7.47 -12.84 -0.76
C VAL A 10 6.05 -12.93 -0.26
N GLY A 11 5.73 -12.15 0.79
CA GLY A 11 4.39 -12.09 1.35
C GLY A 11 3.46 -11.20 0.53
N ALA A 12 2.18 -11.56 0.52
CA ALA A 12 1.08 -10.71 0.08
C ALA A 12 -0.20 -11.09 0.83
N GLN A 13 -1.12 -10.14 0.98
CA GLN A 13 -2.42 -10.45 1.56
C GLN A 13 -3.24 -11.30 0.58
N VAL A 14 -3.91 -12.31 1.10
CA VAL A 14 -4.75 -13.22 0.31
C VAL A 14 -5.79 -12.45 -0.50
N GLY A 15 -5.97 -12.85 -1.76
CA GLY A 15 -6.98 -12.27 -2.65
C GLY A 15 -6.67 -10.87 -3.19
N THR A 16 -5.45 -10.37 -2.99
CA THR A 16 -5.02 -9.04 -3.49
C THR A 16 -4.20 -9.15 -4.77
N GLU A 17 -4.13 -8.06 -5.52
CA GLU A 17 -3.36 -7.98 -6.76
C GLU A 17 -1.85 -8.27 -6.59
N PRO A 18 -1.18 -7.84 -5.51
CA PRO A 18 0.20 -8.22 -5.21
C PRO A 18 0.53 -9.70 -5.35
N VAL A 19 -0.41 -10.61 -5.08
CA VAL A 19 -0.22 -12.06 -5.27
C VAL A 19 0.18 -12.37 -6.72
N LYS A 20 -0.54 -11.81 -7.69
CA LYS A 20 -0.26 -12.00 -9.13
C LYS A 20 1.06 -11.34 -9.52
N MET A 21 1.30 -10.13 -9.01
CA MET A 21 2.52 -9.38 -9.31
C MET A 21 3.79 -10.12 -8.87
N ILE A 22 3.76 -10.77 -7.69
CA ILE A 22 4.88 -11.58 -7.20
C ILE A 22 5.06 -12.82 -8.08
N GLN A 23 3.97 -13.48 -8.48
CA GLN A 23 4.04 -14.64 -9.38
C GLN A 23 4.65 -14.27 -10.75
N GLU A 24 4.27 -13.14 -11.31
CA GLU A 24 4.85 -12.60 -12.56
C GLU A 24 6.35 -12.30 -12.42
N ALA A 25 6.77 -11.85 -11.23
CA ALA A 25 8.18 -11.65 -10.89
C ALA A 25 8.91 -12.95 -10.48
N LYS A 26 8.25 -14.12 -10.61
CA LYS A 26 8.77 -15.44 -10.25
C LYS A 26 9.19 -15.57 -8.77
N GLY A 27 8.59 -14.78 -7.88
CA GLY A 27 8.75 -14.92 -6.45
C GLY A 27 7.94 -16.09 -5.88
N GLU A 28 8.41 -16.66 -4.78
CA GLU A 28 7.69 -17.67 -4.01
C GLU A 28 6.64 -16.97 -3.14
N VAL A 29 5.37 -17.00 -3.55
CA VAL A 29 4.28 -16.29 -2.88
C VAL A 29 3.88 -16.97 -1.59
N LYS A 30 3.92 -16.25 -0.47
CA LYS A 30 3.23 -16.62 0.77
C LYS A 30 2.03 -15.72 0.99
N GLN A 31 0.84 -16.29 0.89
CA GLN A 31 -0.40 -15.56 1.15
C GLN A 31 -0.69 -15.52 2.64
N LEU A 32 -1.06 -14.36 3.16
CA LEU A 32 -1.27 -14.06 4.56
C LEU A 32 -2.65 -13.41 4.77
N ASP A 33 -3.24 -13.66 5.92
CA ASP A 33 -4.60 -13.15 6.22
C ASP A 33 -4.62 -11.65 6.51
N SER A 34 -3.50 -11.10 6.98
CA SER A 34 -3.42 -9.67 7.33
C SER A 34 -2.04 -9.07 7.05
N ASN A 35 -2.03 -7.75 6.82
CA ASN A 35 -0.80 -6.98 6.70
C ASN A 35 0.04 -7.03 7.99
N ALA A 36 -0.59 -7.03 9.16
CA ALA A 36 0.11 -7.13 10.44
C ALA A 36 0.92 -8.42 10.56
N GLN A 37 0.33 -9.56 10.14
CA GLN A 37 1.04 -10.84 10.11
C GLN A 37 2.23 -10.79 9.16
N ALA A 38 2.07 -10.19 7.96
CA ALA A 38 3.16 -10.07 7.00
C ALA A 38 4.34 -9.25 7.55
N PHE A 39 4.07 -8.15 8.23
CA PHE A 39 5.12 -7.35 8.86
C PHE A 39 5.83 -8.10 10.01
N MET A 40 5.10 -8.87 10.81
CA MET A 40 5.71 -9.70 11.85
C MET A 40 6.62 -10.78 11.25
N GLU A 41 6.19 -11.44 10.18
CA GLU A 41 6.98 -12.46 9.50
C GLU A 41 8.22 -11.88 8.81
N LEU A 42 8.11 -10.68 8.26
CA LEU A 42 9.23 -9.96 7.68
C LEU A 42 10.28 -9.63 8.74
N ARG A 43 9.86 -9.15 9.92
CA ARG A 43 10.75 -8.93 11.08
C ARG A 43 11.38 -10.21 11.60
N ALA A 44 10.63 -11.30 11.61
CA ALA A 44 11.12 -12.63 12.00
C ALA A 44 12.03 -13.26 10.94
N LYS A 45 12.24 -12.61 9.79
CA LYS A 45 13.03 -13.09 8.66
C LYS A 45 12.51 -14.42 8.07
N THR A 46 11.23 -14.69 8.21
CA THR A 46 10.55 -15.83 7.56
C THR A 46 10.04 -15.46 6.17
N LEU A 47 10.03 -14.15 5.86
CA LEU A 47 9.85 -13.58 4.53
C LEU A 47 11.07 -12.74 4.16
N ASP A 48 11.42 -12.73 2.88
CA ASP A 48 12.47 -11.87 2.32
C ASP A 48 11.93 -10.48 1.97
N ALA A 49 10.65 -10.42 1.54
CA ALA A 49 9.96 -9.18 1.18
C ALA A 49 8.44 -9.30 1.41
N PHE A 50 7.77 -8.15 1.43
CA PHE A 50 6.31 -8.06 1.46
C PHE A 50 5.84 -7.01 0.45
N VAL A 51 4.92 -7.38 -0.42
CA VAL A 51 4.32 -6.48 -1.41
C VAL A 51 2.95 -6.05 -0.93
N VAL A 52 2.77 -4.75 -0.81
CA VAL A 52 1.58 -4.11 -0.27
C VAL A 52 1.40 -2.72 -0.86
N ASP A 53 0.20 -2.16 -0.74
CA ASP A 53 -0.07 -0.78 -1.16
C ASP A 53 0.85 0.21 -0.42
N GLN A 54 1.40 1.15 -1.17
CA GLN A 54 2.36 2.13 -0.63
C GLN A 54 1.86 2.85 0.63
N PRO A 55 0.61 3.35 0.73
CA PRO A 55 0.15 4.00 1.96
C PRO A 55 0.15 3.09 3.19
N VAL A 56 -0.13 1.80 3.02
CA VAL A 56 -0.07 0.81 4.11
C VAL A 56 1.36 0.65 4.60
N ALA A 57 2.32 0.52 3.67
CA ALA A 57 3.74 0.45 4.01
C ALA A 57 4.21 1.72 4.74
N MET A 58 3.89 2.91 4.20
CA MET A 58 4.26 4.20 4.79
C MET A 58 3.68 4.38 6.20
N PHE A 59 2.41 4.00 6.41
CA PHE A 59 1.78 4.05 7.72
C PHE A 59 2.52 3.16 8.71
N TYR A 60 2.83 1.91 8.34
CA TYR A 60 3.55 0.98 9.20
C TYR A 60 4.96 1.49 9.55
N MET A 61 5.69 2.02 8.58
CA MET A 61 7.01 2.61 8.79
C MET A 61 6.96 3.75 9.79
N LYS A 62 5.93 4.60 9.72
CA LYS A 62 5.72 5.69 10.66
C LYS A 62 5.40 5.21 12.09
N GLN A 63 4.82 4.03 12.25
CA GLN A 63 4.54 3.42 13.56
C GLN A 63 5.76 2.67 14.17
N GLY A 64 6.97 2.94 13.69
CA GLY A 64 8.21 2.34 14.17
C GLY A 64 8.76 1.20 13.31
N GLY A 65 8.13 0.90 12.18
CA GLY A 65 8.61 -0.12 11.24
C GLY A 65 9.94 0.23 10.57
N SER A 66 10.32 1.52 10.57
CA SER A 66 11.56 2.02 9.98
C SER A 66 12.84 1.65 10.74
N GLU A 67 12.74 1.09 11.94
CA GLU A 67 13.91 0.70 12.73
C GLU A 67 14.65 -0.50 12.10
N ASP A 68 13.92 -1.41 11.49
CA ASP A 68 14.46 -2.67 10.97
C ASP A 68 13.97 -3.03 9.54
N LEU A 69 13.06 -2.25 8.99
CA LEU A 69 12.51 -2.43 7.65
C LEU A 69 12.73 -1.18 6.80
N LYS A 70 12.71 -1.35 5.50
CA LYS A 70 12.74 -0.25 4.52
C LYS A 70 11.77 -0.50 3.38
N ILE A 71 11.21 0.57 2.83
CA ILE A 71 10.47 0.51 1.58
C ILE A 71 11.49 0.53 0.44
N VAL A 72 11.32 -0.38 -0.52
CA VAL A 72 12.18 -0.50 -1.70
C VAL A 72 11.34 -0.72 -2.95
N GLY A 73 11.94 -0.54 -4.11
CA GLY A 73 11.29 -0.72 -5.40
C GLY A 73 10.47 0.51 -5.82
N THR A 74 10.01 0.46 -7.05
CA THR A 74 9.16 1.49 -7.64
C THR A 74 7.73 0.99 -7.65
N PRO A 75 6.72 1.80 -7.29
CA PRO A 75 5.32 1.43 -7.45
C PRO A 75 5.04 0.95 -8.87
N LYS A 76 4.42 -0.20 -9.03
CA LYS A 76 4.18 -0.83 -10.34
C LYS A 76 2.83 -0.43 -10.94
N THR A 77 1.95 0.14 -10.12
CA THR A 77 0.63 0.60 -10.54
C THR A 77 0.40 2.03 -10.07
N ASP A 78 -0.35 2.76 -10.84
CA ASP A 78 -0.87 4.11 -10.54
C ASP A 78 -2.36 4.07 -10.15
N VAL A 79 -2.88 2.89 -9.82
CA VAL A 79 -4.26 2.71 -9.38
C VAL A 79 -4.45 3.30 -8.00
N GLY A 80 -5.30 4.31 -7.91
CA GLY A 80 -5.62 4.98 -6.66
C GLY A 80 -6.76 4.30 -5.87
N PHE A 81 -6.88 4.65 -4.60
CA PHE A 81 -8.05 4.30 -3.81
C PHE A 81 -9.29 5.07 -4.29
N VAL A 82 -10.44 4.43 -4.20
CA VAL A 82 -11.71 4.99 -4.65
C VAL A 82 -12.79 4.84 -3.57
N PHE A 83 -13.79 5.72 -3.61
CA PHE A 83 -15.01 5.57 -2.82
C PHE A 83 -16.04 4.79 -3.62
N ALA A 84 -16.46 3.63 -3.11
CA ALA A 84 -17.54 2.87 -3.69
C ALA A 84 -18.88 3.30 -3.09
N MET A 85 -19.88 3.51 -3.92
CA MET A 85 -21.23 3.90 -3.51
C MET A 85 -22.28 3.33 -4.45
N LYS A 86 -23.55 3.35 -4.04
CA LYS A 86 -24.66 2.91 -4.91
C LYS A 86 -24.68 3.75 -6.18
N LYS A 87 -24.87 3.10 -7.32
CA LYS A 87 -24.82 3.71 -8.65
C LYS A 87 -25.83 4.86 -8.83
N GLU A 88 -26.96 4.78 -8.15
CA GLU A 88 -28.04 5.76 -8.20
C GLU A 88 -27.76 7.00 -7.32
N ASN A 89 -26.82 6.92 -6.37
CA ASN A 89 -26.54 8.01 -5.42
C ASN A 89 -25.64 9.09 -6.03
N LYS A 90 -26.16 9.79 -7.04
CA LYS A 90 -25.45 10.85 -7.76
C LYS A 90 -25.14 12.07 -6.90
N GLU A 91 -26.02 12.36 -5.93
CA GLU A 91 -25.83 13.46 -5.00
C GLU A 91 -24.62 13.24 -4.10
N LEU A 92 -24.49 12.05 -3.48
CA LEU A 92 -23.33 11.69 -2.67
C LEU A 92 -22.05 11.71 -3.51
N GLN A 93 -22.08 11.17 -4.73
CA GLN A 93 -20.95 11.19 -5.64
C GLN A 93 -20.44 12.62 -5.91
N ALA A 94 -21.37 13.52 -6.21
CA ALA A 94 -21.04 14.92 -6.46
C ALA A 94 -20.47 15.61 -5.21
N ALA A 95 -21.05 15.35 -4.03
CA ALA A 95 -20.59 15.91 -2.77
C ALA A 95 -19.19 15.44 -2.39
N VAL A 96 -18.90 14.14 -2.54
CA VAL A 96 -17.55 13.56 -2.27
C VAL A 96 -16.53 14.14 -3.23
N ASN A 97 -16.82 14.18 -4.52
CA ASN A 97 -15.91 14.73 -5.53
C ASN A 97 -15.61 16.21 -5.29
N LYS A 98 -16.63 17.01 -4.90
CA LYS A 98 -16.45 18.41 -4.55
C LYS A 98 -15.56 18.56 -3.32
N ALA A 99 -15.83 17.83 -2.25
CA ALA A 99 -15.03 17.87 -1.02
C ALA A 99 -13.57 17.49 -1.26
N LEU A 100 -13.30 16.42 -2.03
CA LEU A 100 -11.93 16.02 -2.38
C LEU A 100 -11.20 17.11 -3.18
N LYS A 101 -11.90 17.75 -4.12
CA LYS A 101 -11.32 18.84 -4.91
C LYS A 101 -10.96 20.04 -4.02
N GLU A 102 -11.83 20.41 -3.10
CA GLU A 102 -11.60 21.50 -2.15
C GLU A 102 -10.43 21.20 -1.19
N LEU A 103 -10.38 19.98 -0.62
CA LEU A 103 -9.29 19.54 0.26
C LEU A 103 -7.92 19.55 -0.43
N LYS A 104 -7.88 19.17 -1.70
CA LYS A 104 -6.65 19.24 -2.49
C LYS A 104 -6.24 20.66 -2.83
N ALA A 105 -7.21 21.52 -3.15
CA ALA A 105 -6.95 22.90 -3.52
C ALA A 105 -6.48 23.77 -2.35
N ASN A 106 -6.95 23.52 -1.12
CA ASN A 106 -6.59 24.28 0.06
C ASN A 106 -5.41 23.69 0.86
N GLY A 107 -4.82 22.58 0.41
CA GLY A 107 -3.68 21.92 1.05
C GLY A 107 -4.03 21.05 2.28
N GLU A 108 -5.29 20.95 2.68
CA GLU A 108 -5.70 20.10 3.81
C GLU A 108 -5.49 18.61 3.52
N TYR A 109 -5.67 18.19 2.26
CA TYR A 109 -5.40 16.82 1.84
C TYR A 109 -3.94 16.44 2.13
N ASP A 110 -3.00 17.31 1.76
CA ASP A 110 -1.57 17.06 1.95
C ASP A 110 -1.20 17.02 3.44
N LYS A 111 -1.78 17.89 4.25
CA LYS A 111 -1.59 17.87 5.71
C LYS A 111 -2.10 16.57 6.33
N ILE A 112 -3.27 16.08 5.92
CA ILE A 112 -3.83 14.82 6.37
C ILE A 112 -2.93 13.66 5.93
N PHE A 113 -2.47 13.67 4.68
CA PHE A 113 -1.57 12.66 4.15
C PHE A 113 -0.28 12.60 4.96
N GLU A 114 0.39 13.74 5.16
CA GLU A 114 1.62 13.81 5.96
C GLU A 114 1.42 13.38 7.41
N LYS A 115 0.26 13.71 8.00
CA LYS A 115 -0.07 13.29 9.36
C LYS A 115 -0.06 11.76 9.51
N TRP A 116 -0.63 11.04 8.55
CA TRP A 116 -0.85 9.59 8.66
C TRP A 116 0.26 8.76 8.02
N PHE A 117 0.82 9.23 6.93
CA PHE A 117 1.76 8.46 6.12
C PHE A 117 3.19 9.03 6.12
N GLY A 118 3.42 10.21 6.66
CA GLY A 118 4.69 10.90 6.55
C GLY A 118 4.81 11.71 5.26
N LYS A 119 5.95 12.37 5.06
CA LYS A 119 6.20 13.11 3.83
C LYS A 119 6.36 12.13 2.67
N ALA A 120 5.67 12.42 1.56
CA ALA A 120 5.92 11.70 0.31
C ALA A 120 7.37 11.97 -0.12
N GLU A 121 8.17 10.92 -0.23
CA GLU A 121 9.46 11.05 -0.94
C GLU A 121 9.16 11.34 -2.41
N LYS A 122 9.71 12.45 -2.90
CA LYS A 122 9.58 12.87 -4.30
C LYS A 122 10.47 12.04 -5.19
#